data_396a927870f179d9f0bd64bbd74c2010
#
_entry.id   396a927870f179d9f0bd64bbd74c2010
#
_cell.length_a   1.000
_cell.length_b   1.000
_cell.length_c   1.000
_cell.angle_alpha   90.00
_cell.angle_beta   90.00
_cell.angle_gamma   90.00
#
_symmetry.space_group_name_H-M   'P 1'
#
loop_
_entity.id
_entity.type
_entity.pdbx_description
1 polymer ?
#
loop_
_entity_poly.entity_id
_entity_poly.type
_entity_poly.pdbx_seq_one_letter_code
_entity_poly.pdbx_strand_id
1 'polypeptide(L)'
;MTDSVYQNVAAWKEALDAENIPLAMWRIHRKIGMSGGLMLSALCRETGMELSKKQAERLSRLHGEAYERLQGQIIALPGAVDLLQRLDDENLSWCIATSGETATAEINLKVLGLDSSRINLVTRDDVNQAKPDPGLFIAAADKLGAPIDECLVVGDAIWDMLAARRAKPVTVLASHLA
;
A
#
# COMPACT_ATOMS: atom_id res chain seq x y z
N MET A 1 -8.39 2.40 4.07
CA MET A 1 -9.54 2.59 3.18
C MET A 1 -10.27 1.27 2.90
N THR A 2 -9.57 0.15 2.64
CA THR A 2 -10.14 -1.19 2.42
C THR A 2 -9.63 -2.15 3.48
N ASP A 3 -10.46 -3.12 3.88
CA ASP A 3 -10.05 -4.26 4.70
C ASP A 3 -9.41 -5.31 3.78
N SER A 4 -8.12 -5.18 3.56
CA SER A 4 -7.34 -5.98 2.60
C SER A 4 -6.04 -6.54 3.20
N VAL A 5 -5.74 -6.24 4.46
CA VAL A 5 -4.47 -6.60 5.10
C VAL A 5 -4.27 -8.12 5.12
N TYR A 6 -5.28 -8.86 5.57
CA TYR A 6 -5.17 -10.31 5.68
C TYR A 6 -5.19 -11.03 4.34
N GLN A 7 -5.90 -10.50 3.35
CA GLN A 7 -5.85 -11.00 1.96
C GLN A 7 -4.45 -10.82 1.38
N ASN A 8 -3.81 -9.68 1.67
CA ASN A 8 -2.44 -9.41 1.25
C ASN A 8 -1.44 -10.36 1.95
N VAL A 9 -1.60 -10.58 3.26
CA VAL A 9 -0.78 -11.55 4.01
C VAL A 9 -0.95 -12.96 3.45
N ALA A 10 -2.18 -13.39 3.18
CA ALA A 10 -2.48 -14.72 2.63
C ALA A 10 -1.87 -14.89 1.23
N ALA A 11 -2.01 -13.89 0.37
CA ALA A 11 -1.42 -13.89 -0.97
C ALA A 11 0.11 -14.00 -0.94
N TRP A 12 0.79 -13.26 -0.08
CA TRP A 12 2.23 -13.39 0.12
C TRP A 12 2.62 -14.76 0.70
N LYS A 13 1.83 -15.27 1.64
CA LYS A 13 2.09 -16.61 2.21
C LYS A 13 2.00 -17.68 1.14
N GLU A 14 0.97 -17.64 0.30
CA GLU A 14 0.80 -18.56 -0.83
C GLU A 14 1.97 -18.46 -1.83
N ALA A 15 2.38 -17.25 -2.19
CA ALA A 15 3.50 -17.03 -3.10
C ALA A 15 4.82 -17.60 -2.55
N LEU A 16 5.09 -17.39 -1.27
CA LEU A 16 6.30 -17.88 -0.59
C LEU A 16 6.28 -19.41 -0.47
N ASP A 17 5.13 -20.00 -0.15
CA ASP A 17 4.98 -21.45 -0.06
C ASP A 17 5.19 -22.13 -1.42
N ALA A 18 4.70 -21.53 -2.51
CA ALA A 18 4.90 -22.02 -3.88
C ALA A 18 6.38 -22.04 -4.29
N GLU A 19 7.21 -21.21 -3.68
CA GLU A 19 8.67 -21.18 -3.86
C GLU A 19 9.43 -21.97 -2.76
N ASN A 20 8.73 -22.75 -1.92
CA ASN A 20 9.29 -23.48 -0.79
C ASN A 20 10.04 -22.59 0.21
N ILE A 21 9.57 -21.37 0.44
CA ILE A 21 10.12 -20.42 1.40
C ILE A 21 9.24 -20.41 2.66
N PRO A 22 9.58 -21.16 3.71
CA PRO A 22 8.76 -21.29 4.90
C PRO A 22 8.88 -20.04 5.77
N LEU A 23 7.88 -19.16 5.72
CA LEU A 23 7.79 -17.99 6.58
C LEU A 23 6.50 -18.00 7.40
N ALA A 24 6.61 -17.64 8.68
CA ALA A 24 5.46 -17.46 9.54
C ALA A 24 4.65 -16.21 9.11
N MET A 25 3.33 -16.32 9.10
CA MET A 25 2.43 -15.25 8.66
C MET A 25 2.65 -13.93 9.41
N TRP A 26 2.98 -13.96 10.70
CA TRP A 26 3.23 -12.75 11.47
C TRP A 26 4.44 -11.95 10.96
N ARG A 27 5.45 -12.61 10.38
CA ARG A 27 6.60 -11.93 9.77
C ARG A 27 6.18 -11.16 8.52
N ILE A 28 5.30 -11.77 7.72
CA ILE A 28 4.72 -11.14 6.53
C ILE A 28 3.85 -9.96 6.96
N HIS A 29 2.93 -10.18 7.90
CA HIS A 29 2.01 -9.16 8.40
C HIS A 29 2.73 -7.88 8.87
N ARG A 30 3.83 -8.01 9.59
CA ARG A 30 4.64 -6.87 10.05
C ARG A 30 5.27 -6.04 8.93
N LYS A 31 5.27 -6.52 7.70
CA LYS A 31 5.83 -5.82 6.53
C LYS A 31 4.74 -5.28 5.59
N ILE A 32 3.47 -5.56 5.88
CA ILE A 32 2.37 -5.00 5.07
C ILE A 32 2.40 -3.48 5.16
N GLY A 33 2.18 -2.82 4.01
CA GLY A 33 2.37 -1.37 3.84
C GLY A 33 3.70 -0.97 3.23
N MET A 34 4.69 -1.88 3.19
CA MET A 34 5.87 -1.72 2.32
C MET A 34 5.55 -2.13 0.88
N SER A 35 6.37 -1.68 -0.08
CA SER A 35 6.33 -2.30 -1.42
C SER A 35 6.85 -3.74 -1.37
N GLY A 36 6.37 -4.59 -2.29
CA GLY A 36 6.74 -6.01 -2.35
C GLY A 36 8.26 -6.24 -2.38
N GLY A 37 8.98 -5.48 -3.19
CA GLY A 37 10.44 -5.59 -3.28
C GLY A 37 11.16 -5.22 -1.98
N LEU A 38 10.72 -4.17 -1.28
CA LEU A 38 11.27 -3.79 0.03
C LEU A 38 10.92 -4.83 1.10
N MET A 39 9.71 -5.37 1.06
CA MET A 39 9.28 -6.43 1.95
C MET A 39 10.17 -7.68 1.79
N LEU A 40 10.36 -8.16 0.57
CA LEU A 40 11.22 -9.31 0.29
C LEU A 40 12.66 -9.05 0.73
N SER A 41 13.22 -7.87 0.45
CA SER A 41 14.56 -7.48 0.90
C SER A 41 14.69 -7.45 2.43
N ALA A 42 13.64 -6.99 3.14
CA ALA A 42 13.62 -6.98 4.60
C ALA A 42 13.53 -8.41 5.17
N LEU A 43 12.71 -9.27 4.56
CA LEU A 43 12.60 -10.68 4.96
C LEU A 43 13.91 -11.43 4.73
N CYS A 44 14.58 -11.22 3.60
CA CYS A 44 15.90 -11.81 3.33
C CYS A 44 16.92 -11.42 4.40
N ARG A 45 16.99 -10.15 4.77
CA ARG A 45 17.90 -9.69 5.85
C ARG A 45 17.59 -10.30 7.21
N GLU A 46 16.32 -10.47 7.53
CA GLU A 46 15.89 -11.04 8.83
C GLU A 46 16.11 -12.55 8.94
N THR A 47 16.07 -13.24 7.83
CA THR A 47 16.13 -14.72 7.78
C THR A 47 17.46 -15.26 7.28
N GLY A 48 18.33 -14.41 6.77
CA GLY A 48 19.57 -14.83 6.12
C GLY A 48 19.37 -15.49 4.76
N MET A 49 18.17 -15.41 4.17
CA MET A 49 17.89 -15.95 2.84
C MET A 49 18.43 -15.02 1.75
N GLU A 50 18.83 -15.61 0.65
CA GLU A 50 19.16 -14.89 -0.57
C GLU A 50 18.13 -15.21 -1.66
N LEU A 51 17.62 -14.18 -2.31
CA LEU A 51 16.72 -14.28 -3.45
C LEU A 51 17.40 -13.70 -4.68
N SER A 52 17.43 -14.47 -5.75
CA SER A 52 17.80 -13.93 -7.05
C SER A 52 16.72 -12.98 -7.57
N LYS A 53 17.09 -12.08 -8.49
CA LYS A 53 16.14 -11.16 -9.14
C LYS A 53 14.96 -11.93 -9.76
N LYS A 54 15.24 -13.05 -10.44
CA LYS A 54 14.22 -13.90 -11.07
C LYS A 54 13.22 -14.48 -10.05
N GLN A 55 13.72 -14.89 -8.86
CA GLN A 55 12.85 -15.38 -7.79
C GLN A 55 11.98 -14.26 -7.22
N ALA A 56 12.55 -13.07 -7.01
CA ALA A 56 11.79 -11.91 -6.53
C ALA A 56 10.67 -11.51 -7.50
N GLU A 57 10.96 -11.46 -8.81
CA GLU A 57 9.96 -11.21 -9.86
C GLU A 57 8.86 -12.27 -9.88
N ARG A 58 9.25 -13.55 -9.75
CA ARG A 58 8.27 -14.65 -9.69
C ARG A 58 7.40 -14.57 -8.45
N LEU A 59 7.95 -14.26 -7.29
CA LEU A 59 7.20 -14.06 -6.05
C LEU A 59 6.20 -12.90 -6.18
N SER A 60 6.61 -11.78 -6.76
CA SER A 60 5.69 -10.65 -7.01
C SER A 60 4.54 -11.05 -7.93
N ARG A 61 4.80 -11.79 -9.00
CA ARG A 61 3.76 -12.30 -9.90
C ARG A 61 2.79 -13.26 -9.18
N LEU A 62 3.32 -14.25 -8.46
CA LEU A 62 2.50 -15.21 -7.70
C LEU A 62 1.65 -14.52 -6.64
N HIS A 63 2.21 -13.51 -5.96
CA HIS A 63 1.46 -12.68 -5.03
C HIS A 63 0.31 -11.94 -5.72
N GLY A 64 0.55 -11.31 -6.87
CA GLY A 64 -0.48 -10.61 -7.63
C GLY A 64 -1.63 -11.55 -8.04
N GLU A 65 -1.30 -12.72 -8.58
CA GLU A 65 -2.28 -13.76 -8.96
C GLU A 65 -3.10 -14.26 -7.75
N ALA A 66 -2.44 -14.48 -6.60
CA ALA A 66 -3.12 -14.90 -5.38
C ALA A 66 -4.03 -13.78 -4.82
N TYR A 67 -3.55 -12.54 -4.83
CA TYR A 67 -4.32 -11.40 -4.36
C TYR A 67 -5.57 -11.15 -5.23
N GLU A 68 -5.45 -11.28 -6.55
CA GLU A 68 -6.58 -11.19 -7.47
C GLU A 68 -7.64 -12.25 -7.18
N ARG A 69 -7.25 -13.49 -6.88
CA ARG A 69 -8.22 -14.53 -6.48
C ARG A 69 -8.96 -14.20 -5.17
N LEU A 70 -8.33 -13.46 -4.27
CA LEU A 70 -8.88 -13.08 -2.96
C LEU A 70 -9.70 -11.79 -3.01
N GLN A 71 -9.75 -11.07 -4.14
CA GLN A 71 -10.39 -9.76 -4.26
C GLN A 71 -11.86 -9.74 -3.80
N GLY A 72 -12.61 -10.83 -4.00
CA GLY A 72 -14.01 -10.94 -3.55
C GLY A 72 -14.21 -10.92 -2.03
N GLN A 73 -13.12 -11.00 -1.25
CA GLN A 73 -13.14 -10.91 0.22
C GLN A 73 -12.74 -9.52 0.73
N ILE A 74 -12.34 -8.63 -0.16
CA ILE A 74 -11.94 -7.26 0.20
C ILE A 74 -13.19 -6.41 0.27
N ILE A 75 -13.33 -5.65 1.35
CA ILE A 75 -14.46 -4.72 1.55
C ILE A 75 -13.94 -3.32 1.86
N ALA A 76 -14.76 -2.31 1.59
CA ALA A 76 -14.49 -0.95 2.07
C ALA A 76 -14.58 -0.90 3.59
N LEU A 77 -13.65 -0.20 4.23
CA LEU A 77 -13.76 0.06 5.67
C LEU A 77 -14.93 1.00 5.95
N PRO A 78 -15.61 0.83 7.10
CA PRO A 78 -16.71 1.72 7.49
C PRO A 78 -16.31 3.20 7.42
N GLY A 79 -17.11 4.01 6.75
CA GLY A 79 -16.87 5.44 6.58
C GLY A 79 -15.81 5.82 5.53
N ALA A 80 -15.14 4.85 4.88
CA ALA A 80 -14.09 5.16 3.90
C ALA A 80 -14.65 5.87 2.67
N VAL A 81 -15.77 5.39 2.14
CA VAL A 81 -16.44 6.00 0.98
C VAL A 81 -17.06 7.34 1.38
N ASP A 82 -17.71 7.40 2.55
CA ASP A 82 -18.31 8.64 3.07
C ASP A 82 -17.27 9.74 3.27
N LEU A 83 -16.06 9.38 3.74
CA LEU A 83 -14.96 10.32 3.87
C LEU A 83 -14.58 10.92 2.50
N LEU A 84 -14.41 10.09 1.47
CA LEU A 84 -14.05 10.59 0.14
C LEU A 84 -15.15 11.48 -0.43
N GLN A 85 -16.40 11.08 -0.31
CA GLN A 85 -17.54 11.90 -0.73
C GLN A 85 -17.55 13.24 0.02
N ARG A 86 -17.29 13.22 1.32
CA ARG A 86 -17.22 14.45 2.13
C ARG A 86 -16.10 15.38 1.68
N LEU A 87 -14.93 14.84 1.32
CA LEU A 87 -13.83 15.64 0.79
C LEU A 87 -14.21 16.31 -0.53
N ASP A 88 -14.90 15.58 -1.42
CA ASP A 88 -15.40 16.12 -2.68
C ASP A 88 -16.46 17.21 -2.46
N ASP A 89 -17.43 16.99 -1.59
CA ASP A 89 -18.49 17.94 -1.26
C ASP A 89 -17.94 19.26 -0.67
N GLU A 90 -16.86 19.18 0.10
CA GLU A 90 -16.15 20.33 0.68
C GLU A 90 -15.10 20.93 -0.28
N ASN A 91 -14.97 20.41 -1.51
CA ASN A 91 -13.96 20.81 -2.49
C ASN A 91 -12.51 20.70 -1.96
N LEU A 92 -12.25 19.72 -1.09
CA LEU A 92 -10.91 19.43 -0.60
C LEU A 92 -10.20 18.46 -1.55
N SER A 93 -9.07 18.87 -2.08
CA SER A 93 -8.27 18.01 -2.96
C SER A 93 -7.66 16.86 -2.18
N TRP A 94 -7.74 15.65 -2.73
CA TRP A 94 -7.18 14.45 -2.11
C TRP A 94 -6.48 13.55 -3.14
N CYS A 95 -5.57 12.72 -2.66
CA CYS A 95 -4.83 11.75 -3.44
C CYS A 95 -4.68 10.44 -2.67
N ILE A 96 -4.85 9.32 -3.35
CA ILE A 96 -4.52 8.01 -2.79
C ILE A 96 -3.05 7.71 -3.09
N ALA A 97 -2.26 7.44 -2.04
CA ALA A 97 -0.85 7.08 -2.13
C ALA A 97 -0.60 5.67 -1.57
N THR A 98 -0.31 4.70 -2.43
CA THR A 98 -0.16 3.29 -2.07
C THR A 98 1.22 2.73 -2.41
N SER A 99 1.73 1.81 -1.57
CA SER A 99 2.94 1.03 -1.87
C SER A 99 2.66 -0.20 -2.76
N GLY A 100 1.40 -0.45 -3.11
CA GLY A 100 1.01 -1.46 -4.09
C GLY A 100 1.33 -1.02 -5.52
N GLU A 101 1.53 -1.99 -6.39
CA GLU A 101 1.59 -1.76 -7.84
C GLU A 101 0.21 -1.34 -8.35
N THR A 102 0.17 -0.68 -9.49
CA THR A 102 -1.07 -0.13 -10.08
C THR A 102 -2.17 -1.20 -10.20
N ALA A 103 -1.85 -2.40 -10.68
CA ALA A 103 -2.80 -3.50 -10.81
C ALA A 103 -3.45 -3.90 -9.47
N THR A 104 -2.66 -3.94 -8.39
CA THR A 104 -3.16 -4.23 -7.04
C THR A 104 -3.99 -3.07 -6.48
N ALA A 105 -3.59 -1.82 -6.77
CA ALA A 105 -4.34 -0.64 -6.37
C ALA A 105 -5.73 -0.61 -7.01
N GLU A 106 -5.84 -0.93 -8.30
CA GLU A 106 -7.12 -0.96 -9.03
C GLU A 106 -8.14 -1.94 -8.43
N ILE A 107 -7.69 -3.09 -7.90
CA ILE A 107 -8.57 -4.02 -7.17
C ILE A 107 -9.22 -3.31 -5.97
N ASN A 108 -8.42 -2.61 -5.18
CA ASN A 108 -8.89 -1.89 -4.00
C ASN A 108 -9.76 -0.68 -4.36
N LEU A 109 -9.44 0.05 -5.44
CA LEU A 109 -10.24 1.17 -5.92
C LEU A 109 -11.64 0.74 -6.36
N LYS A 110 -11.75 -0.40 -7.04
CA LYS A 110 -13.06 -0.97 -7.43
C LYS A 110 -13.95 -1.23 -6.22
N VAL A 111 -13.39 -1.72 -5.12
CA VAL A 111 -14.12 -1.95 -3.86
C VAL A 111 -14.65 -0.63 -3.27
N LEU A 112 -13.94 0.47 -3.46
CA LEU A 112 -14.36 1.82 -3.05
C LEU A 112 -15.30 2.49 -4.06
N GLY A 113 -15.60 1.84 -5.20
CA GLY A 113 -16.39 2.45 -6.28
C GLY A 113 -15.63 3.54 -7.05
N LEU A 114 -14.30 3.54 -6.99
CA LEU A 114 -13.46 4.57 -7.60
C LEU A 114 -12.89 4.10 -8.95
N ASP A 115 -12.77 5.05 -9.86
CA ASP A 115 -12.11 4.89 -11.16
C ASP A 115 -10.74 5.59 -11.10
N SER A 116 -9.66 4.84 -11.29
CA SER A 116 -8.29 5.35 -11.25
C SER A 116 -8.02 6.49 -12.25
N SER A 117 -8.78 6.55 -13.33
CA SER A 117 -8.67 7.63 -14.34
C SER A 117 -9.30 8.96 -13.90
N ARG A 118 -10.09 8.96 -12.83
CA ARG A 118 -10.86 10.11 -12.33
C ARG A 118 -10.38 10.67 -11.01
N ILE A 119 -9.39 10.03 -10.40
CA ILE A 119 -8.87 10.43 -9.09
C ILE A 119 -7.37 10.70 -9.17
N ASN A 120 -6.84 11.41 -8.20
CA ASN A 120 -5.40 11.49 -8.01
C ASN A 120 -4.92 10.21 -7.30
N LEU A 121 -4.13 9.42 -8.01
CA LEU A 121 -3.56 8.16 -7.54
C LEU A 121 -2.04 8.20 -7.71
N VAL A 122 -1.31 7.81 -6.69
CA VAL A 122 0.14 7.53 -6.74
C VAL A 122 0.37 6.12 -6.23
N THR A 123 1.03 5.31 -7.04
CA THR A 123 1.33 3.90 -6.77
C THR A 123 2.83 3.68 -6.60
N ARG A 124 3.22 2.44 -6.32
CA ARG A 124 4.62 2.02 -6.33
C ARG A 124 5.31 2.31 -7.67
N ASP A 125 4.57 2.27 -8.76
CA ASP A 125 5.11 2.40 -10.13
C ASP A 125 5.48 3.85 -10.49
N ASP A 126 4.94 4.81 -9.75
CA ASP A 126 5.15 6.25 -9.97
C ASP A 126 6.40 6.79 -9.23
N VAL A 127 7.05 5.98 -8.38
CA VAL A 127 8.15 6.45 -7.52
C VAL A 127 9.35 5.51 -7.55
N ASN A 128 10.54 6.04 -7.31
CA ASN A 128 11.74 5.21 -7.21
C ASN A 128 11.73 4.32 -5.96
N GLN A 129 11.23 4.83 -4.85
CA GLN A 129 11.13 4.12 -3.59
C GLN A 129 9.78 4.39 -2.93
N ALA A 130 9.13 3.30 -2.48
CA ALA A 130 7.89 3.38 -1.72
C ALA A 130 8.15 3.32 -0.21
N LYS A 131 7.07 3.45 0.59
CA LYS A 131 7.12 3.45 2.06
C LYS A 131 8.08 2.39 2.62
N PRO A 132 8.96 2.74 3.54
CA PRO A 132 8.99 3.94 4.39
C PRO A 132 9.72 5.17 3.79
N ASP A 133 10.05 5.19 2.50
CA ASP A 133 10.54 6.39 1.82
C ASP A 133 9.39 7.40 1.66
N PRO A 134 9.66 8.73 1.75
CA PRO A 134 8.63 9.75 1.62
C PRO A 134 8.10 9.95 0.20
N GLY A 135 8.74 9.35 -0.81
CA GLY A 135 8.50 9.61 -2.23
C GLY A 135 7.02 9.54 -2.64
N LEU A 136 6.25 8.57 -2.11
CA LEU A 136 4.83 8.45 -2.41
C LEU A 136 4.01 9.68 -1.94
N PHE A 137 4.30 10.21 -0.76
CA PHE A 137 3.57 11.36 -0.23
C PHE A 137 4.01 12.66 -0.89
N ILE A 138 5.29 12.80 -1.23
CA ILE A 138 5.80 13.93 -1.99
C ILE A 138 5.16 13.94 -3.39
N ALA A 139 5.18 12.83 -4.10
CA ALA A 139 4.54 12.71 -5.41
C ALA A 139 3.02 12.96 -5.36
N ALA A 140 2.36 12.55 -4.28
CA ALA A 140 0.94 12.84 -4.07
C ALA A 140 0.68 14.34 -3.86
N ALA A 141 1.50 15.03 -3.08
CA ALA A 141 1.42 16.49 -2.88
C ALA A 141 1.68 17.24 -4.20
N ASP A 142 2.71 16.86 -4.94
CA ASP A 142 3.02 17.41 -6.27
C ASP A 142 1.83 17.23 -7.23
N LYS A 143 1.19 16.06 -7.22
CA LYS A 143 0.01 15.78 -8.05
C LYS A 143 -1.21 16.61 -7.69
N LEU A 144 -1.33 17.00 -6.41
CA LEU A 144 -2.36 17.93 -5.93
C LEU A 144 -2.00 19.39 -6.17
N GLY A 145 -0.76 19.71 -6.55
CA GLY A 145 -0.26 21.07 -6.67
C GLY A 145 -0.15 21.78 -5.32
N ALA A 146 0.02 21.03 -4.23
CA ALA A 146 0.09 21.55 -2.87
C ALA A 146 1.48 21.30 -2.25
N PRO A 147 2.03 22.24 -1.47
CA PRO A 147 3.23 21.98 -0.67
C PRO A 147 2.98 20.86 0.33
N ILE A 148 3.97 19.96 0.50
CA ILE A 148 3.80 18.81 1.41
C ILE A 148 3.57 19.24 2.87
N ASP A 149 4.10 20.37 3.27
CA ASP A 149 3.93 20.96 4.60
C ASP A 149 2.56 21.64 4.80
N GLU A 150 1.72 21.67 3.77
CA GLU A 150 0.29 22.05 3.85
C GLU A 150 -0.64 20.83 3.72
N CYS A 151 -0.08 19.63 3.55
CA CYS A 151 -0.85 18.41 3.40
C CYS A 151 -1.10 17.70 4.72
N LEU A 152 -2.20 16.93 4.77
CA LEU A 152 -2.51 15.99 5.84
C LEU A 152 -2.38 14.57 5.29
N VAL A 153 -1.68 13.70 6.02
CA VAL A 153 -1.52 12.29 5.66
C VAL A 153 -2.34 11.43 6.62
N VAL A 154 -3.13 10.51 6.06
CA VAL A 154 -3.90 9.51 6.81
C VAL A 154 -3.41 8.12 6.42
N GLY A 155 -3.06 7.29 7.40
CA GLY A 155 -2.60 5.92 7.17
C GLY A 155 -2.75 5.05 8.41
N ASP A 156 -2.66 3.74 8.24
CA ASP A 156 -2.87 2.74 9.29
C ASP A 156 -1.62 1.89 9.57
N ALA A 157 -0.65 1.90 8.66
CA ALA A 157 0.58 1.16 8.82
C ALA A 157 1.69 2.01 9.45
N ILE A 158 2.57 1.38 10.23
CA ILE A 158 3.77 2.04 10.74
C ILE A 158 4.64 2.62 9.63
N TRP A 159 4.59 2.02 8.44
CA TRP A 159 5.31 2.45 7.25
C TRP A 159 4.77 3.75 6.69
N ASP A 160 3.46 4.01 6.84
CA ASP A 160 2.84 5.30 6.53
C ASP A 160 3.37 6.39 7.45
N MET A 161 3.39 6.09 8.75
CA MET A 161 3.89 7.03 9.76
C MET A 161 5.36 7.38 9.56
N LEU A 162 6.20 6.39 9.23
CA LEU A 162 7.62 6.60 8.96
C LEU A 162 7.85 7.43 7.69
N ALA A 163 7.12 7.13 6.61
CA ALA A 163 7.20 7.87 5.36
C ALA A 163 6.70 9.32 5.53
N ALA A 164 5.55 9.49 6.19
CA ALA A 164 5.00 10.82 6.49
C ALA A 164 5.94 11.66 7.36
N ARG A 165 6.50 11.08 8.43
CA ARG A 165 7.50 11.79 9.26
C ARG A 165 8.69 12.30 8.45
N ARG A 166 9.11 11.56 7.42
CA ARG A 166 10.20 11.95 6.52
C ARG A 166 9.77 12.99 5.50
N ALA A 167 8.53 12.92 5.01
CA ALA A 167 7.95 13.90 4.10
C ALA A 167 7.64 15.25 4.78
N LYS A 168 7.40 15.25 6.10
CA LYS A 168 7.07 16.43 6.93
C LYS A 168 5.76 17.13 6.54
N PRO A 169 4.62 16.44 6.41
CA PRO A 169 3.32 17.07 6.23
C PRO A 169 2.91 17.83 7.51
N VAL A 170 1.89 18.68 7.40
CA VAL A 170 1.32 19.42 8.56
C VAL A 170 0.90 18.47 9.68
N THR A 171 0.22 17.40 9.33
CA THR A 171 -0.33 16.46 10.30
C THR A 171 -0.31 15.04 9.73
N VAL A 172 -0.07 14.07 10.61
CA VAL A 172 -0.17 12.65 10.30
C VAL A 172 -1.23 12.05 11.21
N LEU A 173 -2.29 11.50 10.62
CA LEU A 173 -3.32 10.76 11.35
C LEU A 173 -3.09 9.26 11.18
N ALA A 174 -2.91 8.57 12.29
CA ALA A 174 -2.92 7.12 12.32
C ALA A 174 -4.32 6.63 12.65
N SER A 175 -4.97 5.93 11.74
CA SER A 175 -6.20 5.21 12.06
C SER A 175 -5.82 3.83 12.60
N HIS A 176 -6.18 3.55 13.85
CA HIS A 176 -6.07 2.21 14.42
C HIS A 176 -7.46 1.59 14.37
N LEU A 177 -7.63 0.64 13.48
CA LEU A 177 -8.81 -0.24 13.53
C LEU A 177 -8.44 -1.36 14.50
N ALA A 178 -9.00 -1.30 15.69
CA ALA A 178 -8.92 -2.34 16.67
C ALA A 178 -9.69 -3.60 16.18
#